data_b7afccd979baf6168ef5bdb9ba920816
#
_entry.id   b7afccd979baf6168ef5bdb9ba920816
#
_cell.length_a   1.000
_cell.length_b   1.000
_cell.length_c   1.000
_cell.angle_alpha   90.00
_cell.angle_beta   90.00
_cell.angle_gamma   90.00
#
_symmetry.space_group_name_H-M   'P 1'
#
loop_
_entity.id
_entity.type
_entity.pdbx_description
1 polymer ?
#
loop_
_entity_poly.entity_id
_entity_poly.type
_entity_poly.pdbx_seq_one_letter_code
_entity_poly.pdbx_strand_id
1 'polypeptide(L)'
;LVSAAWIGALAARLRVPLLACLSVDGRDAWLPRHAGDAMVQAGVRRDQQRDKGLGPALGRRAPVVLHAALAARGFTLASAATDWRIPPGATAMLAALVHGHAEAAARQMPQQHGAIAAWQAARLRQIGRGRLAIRVGHRDSLALPPPR
;
A
#
# COMPACT_ATOMS: atom_id res chain seq x y z
N LEU A 1 -6.55 0.34 5.25
CA LEU A 1 -7.39 1.40 4.67
C LEU A 1 -8.25 2.04 5.76
N VAL A 2 -7.59 2.71 6.71
CA VAL A 2 -8.23 3.33 7.89
C VAL A 2 -7.98 4.84 7.91
N SER A 3 -8.89 5.57 8.56
CA SER A 3 -8.78 7.01 8.74
C SER A 3 -7.94 7.38 9.98
N ALA A 4 -7.56 8.65 10.08
CA ALA A 4 -6.90 9.17 11.28
C ALA A 4 -7.80 9.07 12.53
N ALA A 5 -9.10 9.30 12.38
CA ALA A 5 -10.08 9.18 13.46
C ALA A 5 -10.14 7.74 13.99
N TRP A 6 -10.15 6.75 13.09
CA TRP A 6 -10.14 5.33 13.49
C TRP A 6 -8.85 4.98 14.26
N ILE A 7 -7.69 5.42 13.76
CA ILE A 7 -6.40 5.20 14.46
C ILE A 7 -6.40 5.87 15.83
N GLY A 8 -6.92 7.09 15.94
CA GLY A 8 -7.04 7.79 17.22
C GLY A 8 -7.93 7.04 18.22
N ALA A 9 -9.07 6.52 17.76
CA ALA A 9 -9.98 5.71 18.58
C ALA A 9 -9.35 4.39 19.03
N LEU A 10 -8.59 3.71 18.13
CA LEU A 10 -7.82 2.52 18.47
C LEU A 10 -6.79 2.84 19.55
N ALA A 11 -5.94 3.84 19.35
CA ALA A 11 -4.88 4.24 20.29
C ALA A 11 -5.43 4.64 21.66
N ALA A 12 -6.62 5.26 21.71
CA ALA A 12 -7.27 5.61 22.97
C ALA A 12 -7.70 4.41 23.82
N ARG A 13 -8.03 3.29 23.17
CA ARG A 13 -8.59 2.07 23.81
C ARG A 13 -7.58 0.96 23.97
N LEU A 14 -6.51 0.96 23.21
CA LEU A 14 -5.51 -0.11 23.20
C LEU A 14 -4.78 -0.18 24.56
N ARG A 15 -4.66 -1.39 25.12
CA ARG A 15 -3.99 -1.67 26.42
C ARG A 15 -3.06 -2.89 26.34
N VAL A 16 -2.96 -3.48 25.16
CA VAL A 16 -2.19 -4.70 24.90
C VAL A 16 -1.19 -4.44 23.77
N PRO A 17 -0.16 -5.28 23.58
CA PRO A 17 0.72 -5.17 22.42
C PRO A 17 -0.04 -5.20 21.10
N LEU A 18 0.40 -4.40 20.15
CA LEU A 18 -0.11 -4.37 18.78
C LEU A 18 1.01 -4.70 17.80
N LEU A 19 0.78 -5.70 16.95
CA LEU A 19 1.58 -5.95 15.77
C LEU A 19 0.75 -5.55 14.53
N ALA A 20 1.19 -4.51 13.83
CA ALA A 20 0.58 -4.05 12.59
C ALA A 20 1.49 -4.42 11.41
N CYS A 21 1.09 -5.45 10.67
CA CYS A 21 1.81 -5.95 9.50
C CYS A 21 1.22 -5.43 8.19
N LEU A 22 1.98 -5.57 7.09
CA LEU A 22 1.56 -5.29 5.72
C LEU A 22 1.06 -3.85 5.50
N SER A 23 1.59 -2.90 6.25
CA SER A 23 1.27 -1.49 6.06
C SER A 23 2.06 -0.93 4.88
N VAL A 24 1.38 -0.71 3.74
CA VAL A 24 2.02 -0.09 2.56
C VAL A 24 2.56 1.29 2.88
N ASP A 25 3.78 1.58 2.47
CA ASP A 25 4.46 2.86 2.73
C ASP A 25 4.75 3.67 1.45
N GLY A 26 4.34 3.16 0.30
CA GLY A 26 4.45 3.81 -1.00
C GLY A 26 5.80 3.68 -1.68
N ARG A 27 6.71 2.82 -1.18
CA ARG A 27 8.00 2.51 -1.80
C ARG A 27 7.88 1.38 -2.83
N ASP A 28 6.89 1.46 -3.73
CA ASP A 28 6.67 0.44 -4.74
C ASP A 28 7.59 0.64 -5.95
N ALA A 29 8.09 -0.44 -6.51
CA ALA A 29 8.90 -0.44 -7.72
C ALA A 29 8.52 -1.57 -8.65
N TRP A 30 8.34 -1.23 -9.91
CA TRP A 30 8.06 -2.15 -11.02
C TRP A 30 9.30 -2.27 -11.91
N LEU A 31 9.77 -3.47 -12.15
CA LEU A 31 11.00 -3.75 -12.90
C LEU A 31 10.72 -4.69 -14.08
N PRO A 32 11.12 -4.30 -15.30
CA PRO A 32 11.74 -3.05 -15.69
C PRO A 32 10.77 -1.86 -15.55
N ARG A 33 11.29 -0.64 -15.44
CA ARG A 33 10.47 0.58 -15.39
C ARG A 33 9.67 0.76 -16.68
N HIS A 34 8.49 1.39 -16.57
CA HIS A 34 7.65 1.77 -17.70
C HIS A 34 7.16 3.21 -17.53
N ALA A 35 7.06 3.94 -18.63
CA ALA A 35 6.67 5.35 -18.61
C ALA A 35 5.30 5.60 -17.91
N GLY A 36 4.37 4.66 -18.03
CA GLY A 36 3.05 4.74 -17.37
C GLY A 36 3.02 4.44 -15.88
N ASP A 37 4.11 4.00 -15.25
CA ASP A 37 4.10 3.58 -13.84
C ASP A 37 3.68 4.71 -12.90
N ALA A 38 4.22 5.91 -13.10
CA ALA A 38 3.92 7.06 -12.24
C ALA A 38 2.44 7.45 -12.31
N MET A 39 1.85 7.40 -13.50
CA MET A 39 0.43 7.67 -13.71
C MET A 39 -0.44 6.65 -13.00
N VAL A 40 -0.20 5.35 -13.21
CA VAL A 40 -0.98 4.28 -12.59
C VAL A 40 -0.85 4.33 -11.07
N GLN A 41 0.36 4.51 -10.53
CA GLN A 41 0.58 4.67 -9.10
C GLN A 41 -0.14 5.90 -8.52
N ALA A 42 -0.24 7.00 -9.28
CA ALA A 42 -1.01 8.17 -8.83
C ALA A 42 -2.50 7.84 -8.68
N GLY A 43 -3.08 7.08 -9.61
CA GLY A 43 -4.46 6.62 -9.53
C GLY A 43 -4.69 5.67 -8.35
N VAL A 44 -3.80 4.70 -8.16
CA VAL A 44 -3.84 3.78 -7.00
C VAL A 44 -3.78 4.54 -5.68
N ARG A 45 -2.90 5.55 -5.55
CA ARG A 45 -2.83 6.37 -4.34
C ARG A 45 -4.13 7.13 -4.07
N ARG A 46 -4.79 7.66 -5.10
CA ARG A 46 -6.12 8.30 -4.95
C ARG A 46 -7.17 7.29 -4.48
N ASP A 47 -7.18 6.09 -5.06
CA ASP A 47 -8.10 5.03 -4.66
C ASP A 47 -7.87 4.57 -3.21
N GLN A 48 -6.61 4.48 -2.78
CA GLN A 48 -6.26 4.13 -1.41
C GLN A 48 -6.68 5.19 -0.38
N GLN A 49 -6.89 6.44 -0.78
CA GLN A 49 -7.31 7.55 0.10
C GLN A 49 -8.82 7.71 0.20
N ARG A 50 -9.58 6.95 -0.58
CA ARG A 50 -11.05 7.00 -0.51
C ARG A 50 -11.57 6.51 0.83
N ASP A 51 -12.74 6.98 1.21
CA ASP A 51 -13.52 6.38 2.27
C ASP A 51 -14.02 4.99 1.83
N LYS A 52 -13.72 3.98 2.62
CA LYS A 52 -14.15 2.59 2.43
C LYS A 52 -14.93 2.08 3.65
N GLY A 53 -15.63 2.98 4.33
CA GLY A 53 -16.48 2.68 5.49
C GLY A 53 -15.86 3.01 6.86
N LEU A 54 -14.59 3.45 6.89
CA LEU A 54 -13.89 3.86 8.11
C LEU A 54 -13.38 5.31 8.06
N GLY A 55 -14.03 6.14 7.23
CA GLY A 55 -13.63 7.51 6.92
C GLY A 55 -12.51 7.60 5.87
N PRO A 56 -12.13 8.82 5.46
CA PRO A 56 -11.08 9.04 4.46
C PRO A 56 -9.78 8.33 4.85
N ALA A 57 -9.35 7.38 4.03
CA ALA A 57 -8.24 6.52 4.36
C ALA A 57 -6.88 7.23 4.20
N LEU A 58 -5.93 6.89 5.06
CA LEU A 58 -4.61 7.52 5.11
C LEU A 58 -3.66 7.05 4.00
N GLY A 59 -3.96 5.90 3.37
CA GLY A 59 -3.04 5.29 2.40
C GLY A 59 -1.65 5.08 3.02
N ARG A 60 -0.60 5.48 2.29
CA ARG A 60 0.80 5.35 2.73
C ARG A 60 1.16 6.15 4.00
N ARG A 61 0.29 7.04 4.46
CA ARG A 61 0.51 7.81 5.71
C ARG A 61 0.10 7.03 6.96
N ALA A 62 -0.62 5.92 6.82
CA ALA A 62 -1.14 5.16 7.95
C ALA A 62 -0.07 4.74 8.97
N PRO A 63 1.12 4.20 8.59
CA PRO A 63 2.15 3.84 9.55
C PRO A 63 2.63 5.02 10.40
N VAL A 64 2.85 6.17 9.79
CA VAL A 64 3.34 7.38 10.49
C VAL A 64 2.29 7.90 11.48
N VAL A 65 1.02 7.94 11.05
CA VAL A 65 -0.09 8.39 11.92
C VAL A 65 -0.33 7.41 13.07
N LEU A 66 -0.25 6.10 12.80
CA LEU A 66 -0.35 5.06 13.83
C LEU A 66 0.76 5.22 14.88
N HIS A 67 2.01 5.39 14.44
CA HIS A 67 3.14 5.59 15.35
C HIS A 67 2.96 6.83 16.23
N ALA A 68 2.61 7.97 15.63
CA ALA A 68 2.39 9.19 16.38
C ALA A 68 1.26 9.04 17.42
N ALA A 69 0.15 8.41 17.04
CA ALA A 69 -0.99 8.21 17.94
C ALA A 69 -0.65 7.29 19.11
N LEU A 70 0.11 6.21 18.89
CA LEU A 70 0.52 5.28 19.94
C LEU A 70 1.63 5.86 20.82
N ALA A 71 2.61 6.57 20.23
CA ALA A 71 3.66 7.26 20.99
C ALA A 71 3.06 8.29 21.97
N ALA A 72 2.05 9.05 21.53
CA ALA A 72 1.32 10.00 22.38
C ALA A 72 0.56 9.33 23.55
N ARG A 73 0.42 7.99 23.55
CA ARG A 73 -0.16 7.17 24.62
C ARG A 73 0.90 6.39 25.41
N GLY A 74 2.17 6.72 25.25
CA GLY A 74 3.27 6.11 25.98
C GLY A 74 3.71 4.73 25.49
N PHE A 75 3.24 4.27 24.32
CA PHE A 75 3.69 3.02 23.74
C PHE A 75 5.15 3.12 23.30
N THR A 76 5.92 2.08 23.59
CA THR A 76 7.23 1.86 22.97
C THR A 76 7.05 1.25 21.57
N LEU A 77 7.73 1.82 20.58
CA LEU A 77 7.54 1.46 19.18
C LEU A 77 8.81 0.91 18.56
N ALA A 78 8.67 -0.19 17.82
CA ALA A 78 9.68 -0.71 16.91
C ALA A 78 9.06 -0.87 15.52
N SER A 79 9.84 -0.64 14.45
CA SER A 79 9.37 -0.89 13.10
C SER A 79 10.49 -1.32 12.17
N ALA A 80 10.13 -2.14 11.17
CA ALA A 80 11.04 -2.64 10.16
C ALA A 80 10.41 -2.53 8.76
N ALA A 81 11.26 -2.38 7.74
CA ALA A 81 10.84 -2.55 6.35
C ALA A 81 10.72 -4.05 6.06
N THR A 82 9.55 -4.46 5.57
CA THR A 82 9.21 -5.86 5.28
C THR A 82 8.70 -6.00 3.85
N ASP A 83 9.43 -5.39 2.91
CA ASP A 83 9.05 -5.30 1.51
C ASP A 83 8.79 -6.67 0.89
N TRP A 84 7.68 -6.79 0.20
CA TRP A 84 7.47 -7.93 -0.68
C TRP A 84 8.33 -7.80 -1.93
N ARG A 85 9.10 -8.83 -2.22
CA ARG A 85 9.88 -8.98 -3.45
C ARG A 85 9.25 -10.09 -4.28
N ILE A 86 8.48 -9.72 -5.29
CA ILE A 86 7.72 -10.64 -6.13
C ILE A 86 8.53 -10.91 -7.39
N PRO A 87 9.08 -12.13 -7.53
CA PRO A 87 9.94 -12.48 -8.65
C PRO A 87 9.14 -12.76 -9.93
N PRO A 88 9.80 -12.78 -11.10
CA PRO A 88 9.13 -13.03 -12.38
C PRO A 88 8.33 -14.34 -12.45
N GLY A 89 8.74 -15.37 -11.69
CA GLY A 89 8.04 -16.66 -11.64
C GLY A 89 6.69 -16.64 -10.90
N ALA A 90 6.40 -15.61 -10.11
CA ALA A 90 5.14 -15.48 -9.39
C ALA A 90 4.01 -14.92 -10.29
N THR A 91 3.78 -15.54 -11.44
CA THR A 91 2.96 -15.01 -12.54
C THR A 91 1.53 -14.68 -12.14
N ALA A 92 0.87 -15.53 -11.36
CA ALA A 92 -0.51 -15.29 -10.89
C ALA A 92 -0.60 -14.05 -10.00
N MET A 93 0.33 -13.89 -9.04
CA MET A 93 0.38 -12.72 -8.16
C MET A 93 0.72 -11.44 -8.93
N LEU A 94 1.66 -11.50 -9.86
CA LEU A 94 2.02 -10.38 -10.72
C LEU A 94 0.82 -9.94 -11.57
N ALA A 95 0.08 -10.87 -12.16
CA ALA A 95 -1.11 -10.58 -12.94
C ALA A 95 -2.21 -9.93 -12.07
N ALA A 96 -2.47 -10.47 -10.90
CA ALA A 96 -3.44 -9.90 -9.95
C ALA A 96 -3.08 -8.46 -9.56
N LEU A 97 -1.80 -8.18 -9.29
CA LEU A 97 -1.34 -6.81 -8.99
C LEU A 97 -1.49 -5.87 -10.20
N VAL A 98 -1.14 -6.33 -11.41
CA VAL A 98 -1.30 -5.52 -12.63
C VAL A 98 -2.77 -5.17 -12.86
N HIS A 99 -3.69 -6.15 -12.76
CA HIS A 99 -5.12 -5.92 -12.91
C HIS A 99 -5.66 -4.98 -11.84
N GLY A 100 -5.36 -5.23 -10.56
CA GLY A 100 -5.84 -4.42 -9.45
C GLY A 100 -5.35 -2.97 -9.52
N HIS A 101 -4.09 -2.74 -9.94
CA HIS A 101 -3.57 -1.39 -10.13
C HIS A 101 -4.23 -0.66 -11.30
N ALA A 102 -4.40 -1.34 -12.44
CA ALA A 102 -5.06 -0.76 -13.60
C ALA A 102 -6.51 -0.39 -13.29
N GLU A 103 -7.24 -1.28 -12.63
CA GLU A 103 -8.62 -1.07 -12.21
C GLU A 103 -8.76 0.10 -11.23
N ALA A 104 -7.93 0.13 -10.18
CA ALA A 104 -7.94 1.23 -9.21
C ALA A 104 -7.61 2.58 -9.88
N ALA A 105 -6.63 2.59 -10.79
CA ALA A 105 -6.27 3.78 -11.54
C ALA A 105 -7.38 4.25 -12.49
N ALA A 106 -8.01 3.33 -13.21
CA ALA A 106 -9.11 3.65 -14.14
C ALA A 106 -10.33 4.25 -13.42
N ARG A 107 -10.69 3.72 -12.24
CA ARG A 107 -11.75 4.31 -11.42
C ARG A 107 -11.48 5.77 -11.02
N GLN A 108 -10.23 6.13 -10.80
CA GLN A 108 -9.83 7.46 -10.31
C GLN A 108 -9.49 8.45 -11.45
N MET A 109 -9.19 7.92 -12.63
CA MET A 109 -8.74 8.71 -13.77
C MET A 109 -9.37 8.20 -15.07
N PRO A 110 -10.71 8.27 -15.22
CA PRO A 110 -11.41 7.72 -16.38
C PRO A 110 -10.94 8.33 -17.72
N GLN A 111 -10.50 9.59 -17.70
CA GLN A 111 -9.92 10.26 -18.88
C GLN A 111 -8.58 9.65 -19.33
N GLN A 112 -7.93 8.84 -18.49
CA GLN A 112 -6.66 8.16 -18.80
C GLN A 112 -6.87 6.67 -19.15
N HIS A 113 -8.11 6.23 -19.35
CA HIS A 113 -8.45 4.82 -19.54
C HIS A 113 -7.60 4.13 -20.62
N GLY A 114 -7.43 4.77 -21.78
CA GLY A 114 -6.61 4.21 -22.87
C GLY A 114 -5.15 4.04 -22.50
N ALA A 115 -4.54 5.02 -21.82
CA ALA A 115 -3.15 4.95 -21.37
C ALA A 115 -2.96 3.90 -20.28
N ILE A 116 -3.94 3.74 -19.38
CA ILE A 116 -3.95 2.72 -18.33
C ILE A 116 -4.07 1.32 -18.94
N ALA A 117 -4.95 1.14 -19.92
CA ALA A 117 -5.11 -0.13 -20.64
C ALA A 117 -3.83 -0.51 -21.40
N ALA A 118 -3.18 0.45 -22.06
CA ALA A 118 -1.89 0.24 -22.72
C ALA A 118 -0.79 -0.18 -21.72
N TRP A 119 -0.71 0.47 -20.56
CA TRP A 119 0.18 0.09 -19.48
C TRP A 119 -0.09 -1.35 -19.01
N GLN A 120 -1.34 -1.68 -18.73
CA GLN A 120 -1.76 -3.01 -18.30
C GLN A 120 -1.33 -4.08 -19.31
N ALA A 121 -1.64 -3.89 -20.60
CA ALA A 121 -1.25 -4.81 -21.65
C ALA A 121 0.27 -4.98 -21.74
N ALA A 122 1.04 -3.90 -21.59
CA ALA A 122 2.50 -3.96 -21.60
C ALA A 122 3.03 -4.79 -20.41
N ARG A 123 2.46 -4.63 -19.21
CA ARG A 123 2.85 -5.38 -18.02
C ARG A 123 2.51 -6.87 -18.14
N LEU A 124 1.32 -7.20 -18.66
CA LEU A 124 0.95 -8.61 -18.90
C LEU A 124 1.86 -9.28 -19.93
N ARG A 125 2.28 -8.56 -20.99
CA ARG A 125 3.31 -9.08 -21.91
C ARG A 125 4.66 -9.31 -21.24
N GLN A 126 5.06 -8.46 -20.29
CA GLN A 126 6.29 -8.67 -19.52
C GLN A 126 6.21 -9.89 -18.61
N ILE A 127 5.04 -10.17 -18.02
CA ILE A 127 4.79 -11.41 -17.26
C ILE A 127 4.96 -12.63 -18.18
N GLY A 128 4.30 -12.63 -19.35
CA GLY A 128 4.39 -13.75 -20.31
C GLY A 128 5.81 -13.99 -20.83
N ARG A 129 6.71 -12.99 -20.72
CA ARG A 129 8.13 -13.12 -21.08
C ARG A 129 9.04 -13.40 -19.88
N GLY A 130 8.49 -13.62 -18.69
CA GLY A 130 9.26 -13.80 -17.46
C GLY A 130 10.13 -12.61 -17.06
N ARG A 131 9.72 -11.38 -17.39
CA ARG A 131 10.55 -10.17 -17.22
C ARG A 131 10.06 -9.21 -16.15
N LEU A 132 8.81 -9.36 -15.66
CA LEU A 132 8.24 -8.46 -14.64
C LEU A 132 8.63 -8.95 -13.26
N ALA A 133 9.18 -8.05 -12.46
CA ALA A 133 9.32 -8.21 -11.02
C ALA A 133 8.75 -6.97 -10.32
N ILE A 134 8.22 -7.14 -9.12
CA ILE A 134 7.64 -6.04 -8.34
C ILE A 134 8.22 -6.08 -6.93
N ARG A 135 8.55 -4.89 -6.40
CA ARG A 135 8.72 -4.66 -4.98
C ARG A 135 7.55 -3.84 -4.47
N VAL A 136 6.84 -4.34 -3.47
CA VAL A 136 5.80 -3.59 -2.75
C VAL A 136 6.38 -3.20 -1.41
N GLY A 137 6.49 -1.90 -1.16
CA GLY A 137 7.03 -1.36 0.07
C GLY A 137 6.07 -1.56 1.24
N HIS A 138 6.49 -2.31 2.24
CA HIS A 138 5.76 -2.51 3.49
C HIS A 138 6.59 -2.09 4.69
N ARG A 139 5.89 -1.72 5.73
CA ARG A 139 6.46 -1.46 7.05
C ARG A 139 5.62 -2.18 8.09
N ASP A 140 6.25 -3.08 8.82
CA ASP A 140 5.65 -3.69 10.01
C ASP A 140 6.01 -2.90 11.25
N SER A 141 5.11 -2.88 12.21
CA SER A 141 5.23 -2.08 13.42
C SER A 141 4.79 -2.89 14.62
N LEU A 142 5.63 -2.93 15.64
CA LEU A 142 5.30 -3.48 16.96
C LEU A 142 5.17 -2.31 17.95
N ALA A 143 4.07 -2.28 18.68
CA ALA A 143 3.82 -1.32 19.74
C ALA A 143 3.59 -2.07 21.07
N LEU A 144 4.35 -1.72 22.09
CA LEU A 144 4.23 -2.26 23.44
C LEU A 144 3.64 -1.20 24.35
N PRO A 145 2.58 -1.50 25.14
CA PRO A 145 1.96 -0.53 26.03
C PRO A 145 2.94 -0.12 27.15
N PRO A 146 2.74 1.05 27.78
CA PRO A 146 3.51 1.41 28.96
C PRO A 146 3.31 0.37 30.08
N PRO A 147 4.32 0.17 30.95
CA PRO A 147 4.14 -0.68 32.14
C PRO A 147 3.00 -0.14 33.00
N ARG A 148 2.30 -1.06 33.64
CA ARG A 148 1.22 -0.73 34.60
C ARG A 148 1.78 -0.18 35.88
#